data_643f9f4eb72b6efd666abcc937bdb0b6
#
_entry.id   643f9f4eb72b6efd666abcc937bdb0b6
#
_cell.length_a   1.000
_cell.length_b   1.000
_cell.length_c   1.000
_cell.angle_alpha   90.00
_cell.angle_beta   90.00
_cell.angle_gamma   90.00
#
_symmetry.space_group_name_H-M   'P 1'
#
loop_
_entity.id
_entity.type
_entity.pdbx_description
1 polymer ?
#
loop_
_entity_poly.entity_id
_entity_poly.type
_entity_poly.pdbx_seq_one_letter_code
_entity_poly.pdbx_strand_id
1 'polypeptide(L)'
;MIIYGAGLAGLLAGNMLRSFKPPICEAQKELPNNHGALLRFRTDRVGTACAIPFKKVKVQKAIKYGDETITSPNLFFSNLYSQKVTDSILNRSINNLDPVERYIAPWDLINQMARNCSIDYLRKLSLGEIEELRDWESHRPIISTIPMPTLMKIMNWKDMPEWPHKEIWIQKARIESPKCDVYQTIYYPDPHVPFYRISVIGDIVISEFIRKPDNLIGPHIMTVLMDDFGIKPQQLVDMKQSSQKYGK
;
A
#
# COMPACT_ATOMS: atom_id res chain seq x y z
N MET A 1 26.73 -10.84 -4.00
CA MET A 1 25.32 -10.44 -4.15
C MET A 1 25.14 -9.07 -3.52
N ILE A 2 24.40 -8.19 -4.17
CA ILE A 2 24.09 -6.82 -3.69
C ILE A 2 22.61 -6.53 -4.01
N ILE A 3 21.91 -5.78 -3.15
CA ILE A 3 20.52 -5.39 -3.34
C ILE A 3 20.45 -3.87 -3.51
N TYR A 4 19.73 -3.38 -4.53
CA TYR A 4 19.48 -1.97 -4.73
C TYR A 4 18.02 -1.61 -4.46
N GLY A 5 17.82 -0.63 -3.57
CA GLY A 5 16.55 -0.16 -3.04
C GLY A 5 16.22 -0.79 -1.70
N ALA A 6 16.16 0.01 -0.64
CA ALA A 6 15.79 -0.40 0.71
C ALA A 6 14.29 -0.16 1.02
N GLY A 7 13.45 -0.18 -0.01
CA GLY A 7 12.00 -0.23 0.16
C GLY A 7 11.56 -1.59 0.74
N LEU A 8 10.25 -1.77 0.92
CA LEU A 8 9.68 -3.00 1.52
C LEU A 8 10.18 -4.28 0.83
N ALA A 9 10.27 -4.29 -0.51
CA ALA A 9 10.74 -5.45 -1.28
C ALA A 9 12.23 -5.74 -1.07
N GLY A 10 13.07 -4.69 -1.03
CA GLY A 10 14.51 -4.86 -0.81
C GLY A 10 14.84 -5.31 0.61
N LEU A 11 14.14 -4.75 1.59
CA LEU A 11 14.27 -5.21 2.98
C LEU A 11 13.78 -6.65 3.16
N LEU A 12 12.70 -7.04 2.48
CA LEU A 12 12.24 -8.44 2.47
C LEU A 12 13.31 -9.36 1.86
N ALA A 13 13.87 -8.98 0.71
CA ALA A 13 14.95 -9.75 0.08
C ALA A 13 16.16 -9.88 1.00
N GLY A 14 16.59 -8.80 1.66
CA GLY A 14 17.68 -8.81 2.63
C GLY A 14 17.40 -9.76 3.80
N ASN A 15 16.19 -9.73 4.37
CA ASN A 15 15.80 -10.64 5.44
C ASN A 15 15.75 -12.11 4.98
N MET A 16 15.24 -12.40 3.79
CA MET A 16 15.22 -13.76 3.23
C MET A 16 16.63 -14.30 2.94
N LEU A 17 17.53 -13.43 2.53
CA LEU A 17 18.91 -13.75 2.16
C LEU A 17 19.91 -13.47 3.29
N ARG A 18 19.44 -13.34 4.53
CA ARG A 18 20.26 -12.95 5.69
C ARG A 18 21.50 -13.84 5.93
N SER A 19 21.47 -15.11 5.53
CA SER A 19 22.63 -16.00 5.61
C SER A 19 23.79 -15.55 4.74
N PHE A 20 23.51 -14.86 3.63
CA PHE A 20 24.50 -14.30 2.70
C PHE A 20 24.93 -12.88 3.07
N LYS A 21 24.24 -12.23 4.02
CA LYS A 21 24.48 -10.84 4.46
C LYS A 21 24.65 -9.86 3.29
N PRO A 22 23.74 -9.83 2.29
CA PRO A 22 23.91 -8.94 1.16
C PRO A 22 23.81 -7.48 1.62
N PRO A 23 24.73 -6.58 1.21
CA PRO A 23 24.53 -5.15 1.42
C PRO A 23 23.33 -4.66 0.63
N ILE A 24 22.55 -3.76 1.22
CA ILE A 24 21.42 -3.08 0.58
C ILE A 24 21.81 -1.64 0.33
N CYS A 25 21.86 -1.22 -0.92
CA CYS A 25 22.14 0.15 -1.32
C CYS A 25 20.86 0.96 -1.40
N GLU A 26 20.80 2.10 -0.72
CA GLU A 26 19.65 3.00 -0.70
C GLU A 26 20.06 4.41 -1.18
N ALA A 27 19.28 4.94 -2.13
CA ALA A 27 19.54 6.26 -2.70
C ALA A 27 19.22 7.41 -1.74
N GLN A 28 18.33 7.19 -0.78
CA GLN A 28 17.94 8.17 0.22
C GLN A 28 18.92 8.19 1.40
N LYS A 29 18.94 9.28 2.15
CA LYS A 29 19.76 9.41 3.35
C LYS A 29 19.23 8.63 4.56
N GLU A 30 17.98 8.26 4.53
CA GLU A 30 17.29 7.54 5.61
C GLU A 30 16.06 6.81 5.07
N LEU A 31 15.61 5.78 5.76
CA LEU A 31 14.34 5.13 5.50
C LEU A 31 13.17 5.90 6.12
N PRO A 32 11.96 5.82 5.53
CA PRO A 32 10.79 6.36 6.19
C PRO A 32 10.53 5.59 7.50
N ASN A 33 10.18 6.29 8.58
CA ASN A 33 9.89 5.67 9.87
C ASN A 33 8.77 4.64 9.83
N ASN A 34 7.86 4.79 8.86
CA ASN A 34 6.76 3.86 8.65
C ASN A 34 6.34 3.87 7.17
N HIS A 35 5.58 2.85 6.77
CA HIS A 35 4.97 2.83 5.45
C HIS A 35 3.75 3.76 5.41
N GLY A 36 3.65 4.61 4.38
CA GLY A 36 2.55 5.58 4.24
C GLY A 36 1.17 4.95 4.13
N ALA A 37 1.09 3.73 3.56
CA ALA A 37 -0.14 2.95 3.50
C ALA A 37 -0.21 1.93 4.64
N LEU A 38 -1.42 1.57 5.04
CA LEU A 38 -1.63 0.44 5.92
C LEU A 38 -1.32 -0.86 5.18
N LEU A 39 -0.38 -1.65 5.70
CA LEU A 39 0.02 -2.91 5.09
C LEU A 39 -0.88 -4.04 5.59
N ARG A 40 -1.78 -4.50 4.71
CA ARG A 40 -2.66 -5.64 4.92
C ARG A 40 -2.29 -6.75 3.95
N PHE A 41 -1.79 -7.86 4.47
CA PHE A 41 -1.38 -8.99 3.66
C PHE A 41 -2.47 -10.06 3.62
N ARG A 42 -2.47 -10.87 2.56
CA ARG A 42 -3.38 -12.02 2.44
C ARG A 42 -2.89 -13.24 3.23
N THR A 43 -1.61 -13.28 3.51
CA THR A 43 -0.93 -14.33 4.28
C THR A 43 0.08 -13.70 5.22
N ASP A 44 0.58 -14.45 6.19
CA ASP A 44 1.65 -14.06 7.12
C ASP A 44 3.07 -14.31 6.59
N ARG A 45 3.20 -14.78 5.35
CA ARG A 45 4.50 -15.20 4.79
C ARG A 45 5.60 -14.15 4.91
N VAL A 46 5.25 -12.86 4.72
CA VAL A 46 6.22 -11.76 4.88
C VAL A 46 6.67 -11.66 6.34
N GLY A 47 5.73 -11.72 7.28
CA GLY A 47 6.01 -11.70 8.70
C GLY A 47 6.89 -12.88 9.12
N THR A 48 6.53 -14.08 8.66
CA THR A 48 7.30 -15.31 8.92
C THR A 48 8.74 -15.22 8.36
N ALA A 49 8.88 -14.77 7.11
CA ALA A 49 10.20 -14.62 6.47
C ALA A 49 11.12 -13.63 7.20
N CYS A 50 10.55 -12.60 7.81
CA CYS A 50 11.29 -11.59 8.55
C CYS A 50 11.37 -11.86 10.07
N ALA A 51 10.73 -12.93 10.57
CA ALA A 51 10.51 -13.21 11.99
C ALA A 51 9.80 -12.06 12.73
N ILE A 52 8.83 -11.40 12.07
CA ILE A 52 8.03 -10.30 12.59
C ILE A 52 6.58 -10.77 12.68
N PRO A 53 5.97 -10.81 13.87
CA PRO A 53 4.60 -11.27 14.02
C PRO A 53 3.61 -10.27 13.42
N PHE A 54 2.66 -10.76 12.60
CA PHE A 54 1.55 -9.98 12.06
C PHE A 54 0.26 -10.29 12.80
N LYS A 55 -0.57 -9.28 13.03
CA LYS A 55 -1.87 -9.46 13.67
C LYS A 55 -2.86 -10.05 12.66
N LYS A 56 -3.34 -11.27 12.91
CA LYS A 56 -4.42 -11.89 12.12
C LYS A 56 -5.75 -11.25 12.51
N VAL A 57 -6.51 -10.78 11.51
CA VAL A 57 -7.83 -10.14 11.69
C VAL A 57 -8.82 -10.63 10.64
N LYS A 58 -10.11 -10.51 10.94
CA LYS A 58 -11.21 -10.77 10.00
C LYS A 58 -11.83 -9.45 9.59
N VAL A 59 -11.68 -9.08 8.31
CA VAL A 59 -12.16 -7.81 7.77
C VAL A 59 -13.56 -8.00 7.19
N GLN A 60 -14.54 -7.30 7.73
CA GLN A 60 -15.89 -7.21 7.21
C GLN A 60 -15.90 -6.35 5.95
N LYS A 61 -16.77 -6.71 4.99
CA LYS A 61 -16.93 -5.96 3.74
C LYS A 61 -18.39 -5.56 3.56
N ALA A 62 -18.61 -4.38 3.04
CA ALA A 62 -19.91 -3.89 2.62
C ALA A 62 -19.80 -3.07 1.33
N ILE A 63 -20.89 -2.91 0.62
CA ILE A 63 -21.04 -1.96 -0.48
C ILE A 63 -22.14 -0.98 -0.09
N LYS A 64 -21.91 0.31 -0.31
CA LYS A 64 -22.94 1.34 -0.20
C LYS A 64 -23.13 2.02 -1.54
N TYR A 65 -24.39 2.15 -1.97
CA TYR A 65 -24.79 2.81 -3.20
C TYR A 65 -25.97 3.73 -2.91
N GLY A 66 -25.76 5.04 -3.06
CA GLY A 66 -26.66 6.02 -2.47
C GLY A 66 -26.75 5.81 -0.95
N ASP A 67 -27.96 5.78 -0.41
CA ASP A 67 -28.25 5.55 1.01
C ASP A 67 -28.41 4.06 1.37
N GLU A 68 -28.36 3.17 0.37
CA GLU A 68 -28.60 1.74 0.56
C GLU A 68 -27.33 0.95 0.82
N THR A 69 -27.39 0.04 1.80
CA THR A 69 -26.38 -0.99 1.99
C THR A 69 -26.72 -2.20 1.16
N ILE A 70 -25.86 -2.56 0.22
CA ILE A 70 -26.05 -3.67 -0.70
C ILE A 70 -25.64 -4.96 -0.01
N THR A 71 -26.58 -5.87 0.16
CA THR A 71 -26.36 -7.20 0.79
C THR A 71 -26.00 -8.28 -0.20
N SER A 72 -26.38 -8.13 -1.47
CA SER A 72 -26.11 -9.09 -2.54
C SER A 72 -25.36 -8.41 -3.69
N PRO A 73 -24.03 -8.42 -3.66
CA PRO A 73 -23.23 -7.83 -4.72
C PRO A 73 -23.41 -8.61 -6.02
N ASN A 74 -23.37 -7.88 -7.14
CA ASN A 74 -23.49 -8.44 -8.47
C ASN A 74 -22.51 -7.78 -9.44
N LEU A 75 -22.52 -8.21 -10.70
CA LEU A 75 -21.64 -7.66 -11.72
C LEU A 75 -21.86 -6.15 -11.96
N PHE A 76 -23.05 -5.63 -11.74
CA PHE A 76 -23.34 -4.20 -11.90
C PHE A 76 -22.46 -3.37 -10.95
N PHE A 77 -22.49 -3.66 -9.64
CA PHE A 77 -21.67 -2.94 -8.66
C PHE A 77 -20.19 -3.19 -8.85
N SER A 78 -19.80 -4.41 -9.24
CA SER A 78 -18.41 -4.72 -9.56
C SER A 78 -17.90 -3.91 -10.74
N ASN A 79 -18.69 -3.77 -11.79
CA ASN A 79 -18.34 -3.00 -12.99
C ASN A 79 -18.29 -1.50 -12.69
N LEU A 80 -19.30 -0.96 -11.99
CA LEU A 80 -19.28 0.45 -11.57
C LEU A 80 -18.04 0.78 -10.74
N TYR A 81 -17.71 -0.08 -9.78
CA TYR A 81 -16.52 0.10 -8.96
C TYR A 81 -15.23 0.04 -9.80
N SER A 82 -15.14 -0.93 -10.70
CA SER A 82 -13.98 -1.07 -11.59
C SER A 82 -13.83 0.15 -12.51
N GLN A 83 -14.93 0.58 -13.14
CA GLN A 83 -14.95 1.77 -13.98
C GLN A 83 -14.51 3.01 -13.20
N LYS A 84 -15.02 3.20 -11.99
CA LYS A 84 -14.66 4.32 -11.12
C LYS A 84 -13.18 4.34 -10.76
N VAL A 85 -12.60 3.18 -10.44
CA VAL A 85 -11.22 3.08 -9.92
C VAL A 85 -10.19 3.00 -11.04
N THR A 86 -10.50 2.34 -12.16
CA THR A 86 -9.53 2.02 -13.22
C THR A 86 -9.86 2.56 -14.60
N ASP A 87 -10.98 3.27 -14.75
CA ASP A 87 -11.54 3.73 -16.03
C ASP A 87 -11.82 2.58 -17.02
N SER A 88 -11.94 1.35 -16.52
CA SER A 88 -12.22 0.16 -17.32
C SER A 88 -13.05 -0.85 -16.56
N ILE A 89 -13.81 -1.67 -17.27
CA ILE A 89 -14.58 -2.76 -16.68
C ILE A 89 -13.66 -3.97 -16.54
N LEU A 90 -13.15 -4.16 -15.32
CA LEU A 90 -12.34 -5.32 -14.93
C LEU A 90 -13.03 -6.01 -13.75
N ASN A 91 -12.93 -7.32 -13.71
CA ASN A 91 -13.45 -8.08 -12.58
C ASN A 91 -12.65 -7.71 -11.29
N ARG A 92 -13.27 -6.96 -10.41
CA ARG A 92 -12.72 -6.54 -9.13
C ARG A 92 -13.36 -7.31 -7.97
N SER A 93 -12.75 -7.27 -6.83
CA SER A 93 -13.06 -8.12 -5.66
C SER A 93 -14.28 -7.68 -4.84
N ILE A 94 -15.21 -6.88 -5.38
CA ILE A 94 -16.46 -6.55 -4.67
C ILE A 94 -17.67 -7.39 -5.07
N ASN A 95 -17.47 -8.42 -5.86
CA ASN A 95 -18.47 -9.42 -6.20
C ASN A 95 -18.76 -10.44 -5.08
N ASN A 96 -18.05 -10.36 -3.98
CA ASN A 96 -18.23 -11.17 -2.79
C ASN A 96 -18.01 -10.32 -1.53
N LEU A 97 -18.98 -10.33 -0.62
CA LEU A 97 -18.95 -9.60 0.65
C LEU A 97 -18.60 -10.48 1.86
N ASP A 98 -18.26 -11.74 1.67
CA ASP A 98 -17.81 -12.59 2.77
C ASP A 98 -16.63 -11.95 3.49
N PRO A 99 -16.61 -12.00 4.81
CA PRO A 99 -15.47 -11.52 5.58
C PRO A 99 -14.20 -12.24 5.20
N VAL A 100 -13.09 -11.52 5.12
CA VAL A 100 -11.82 -12.08 4.69
C VAL A 100 -10.76 -11.96 5.78
N GLU A 101 -9.96 -13.01 5.93
CA GLU A 101 -8.79 -12.96 6.78
C GLU A 101 -7.71 -12.06 6.17
N ARG A 102 -7.08 -11.27 7.02
CA ARG A 102 -5.94 -10.42 6.68
C ARG A 102 -4.93 -10.44 7.79
N TYR A 103 -3.70 -10.16 7.44
CA TYR A 103 -2.57 -10.09 8.35
C TYR A 103 -2.06 -8.64 8.33
N ILE A 104 -2.18 -7.97 9.47
CA ILE A 104 -1.79 -6.56 9.64
C ILE A 104 -0.37 -6.53 10.14
N ALA A 105 0.50 -5.90 9.37
CA ALA A 105 1.87 -5.66 9.78
C ALA A 105 1.94 -4.63 10.92
N PRO A 106 2.94 -4.72 11.80
CA PRO A 106 3.19 -3.68 12.78
C PRO A 106 3.49 -2.35 12.09
N TRP A 107 3.16 -1.26 12.77
CA TRP A 107 3.31 0.10 12.23
C TRP A 107 4.75 0.42 11.80
N ASP A 108 5.72 -0.06 12.55
CA ASP A 108 7.15 0.14 12.35
C ASP A 108 7.82 -1.01 11.57
N LEU A 109 7.05 -1.72 10.73
CA LEU A 109 7.55 -2.87 9.94
C LEU A 109 8.86 -2.57 9.23
N ILE A 110 8.99 -1.39 8.59
CA ILE A 110 10.21 -0.99 7.87
C ILE A 110 11.40 -0.98 8.81
N ASN A 111 11.26 -0.35 9.97
CA ASN A 111 12.33 -0.28 10.96
C ASN A 111 12.68 -1.66 11.53
N GLN A 112 11.68 -2.52 11.79
CA GLN A 112 11.94 -3.88 12.24
C GLN A 112 12.68 -4.71 11.20
N MET A 113 12.29 -4.63 9.92
CA MET A 113 12.99 -5.32 8.84
C MET A 113 14.42 -4.80 8.64
N ALA A 114 14.62 -3.48 8.76
CA ALA A 114 15.91 -2.83 8.56
C ALA A 114 16.95 -3.21 9.63
N ARG A 115 16.53 -3.50 10.86
CA ARG A 115 17.43 -3.90 11.96
C ARG A 115 18.30 -5.11 11.65
N ASN A 116 17.81 -5.98 10.77
CA ASN A 116 18.50 -7.21 10.38
C ASN A 116 19.31 -7.07 9.08
N CYS A 117 19.39 -5.86 8.51
CA CYS A 117 20.01 -5.60 7.22
C CYS A 117 21.18 -4.63 7.35
N SER A 118 22.22 -4.82 6.55
CA SER A 118 23.26 -3.82 6.34
C SER A 118 22.83 -2.89 5.22
N ILE A 119 22.63 -1.60 5.52
CA ILE A 119 22.12 -0.60 4.55
C ILE A 119 23.15 0.48 4.33
N ASP A 120 23.56 0.65 3.06
CA ASP A 120 24.45 1.71 2.61
C ASP A 120 23.58 2.84 2.04
N TYR A 121 23.44 3.91 2.79
CA TYR A 121 22.66 5.06 2.39
C TYR A 121 23.41 5.96 1.40
N LEU A 122 22.65 6.81 0.68
CA LEU A 122 23.16 7.74 -0.35
C LEU A 122 23.87 7.04 -1.50
N ARG A 123 23.67 5.76 -1.66
CA ARG A 123 24.26 4.94 -2.71
C ARG A 123 23.23 4.63 -3.78
N LYS A 124 23.37 5.28 -4.93
CA LYS A 124 22.50 5.13 -6.09
C LYS A 124 23.09 4.12 -7.06
N LEU A 125 22.24 3.30 -7.65
CA LEU A 125 22.64 2.47 -8.80
C LEU A 125 22.96 3.37 -9.99
N SER A 126 24.10 3.18 -10.62
CA SER A 126 24.54 3.86 -11.83
C SER A 126 24.75 2.85 -12.98
N LEU A 127 24.78 3.35 -14.22
CA LEU A 127 25.07 2.50 -15.38
C LEU A 127 26.47 1.88 -15.26
N GLY A 128 27.48 2.64 -14.81
CA GLY A 128 28.84 2.14 -14.62
C GLY A 128 28.90 1.00 -13.60
N GLU A 129 28.16 1.10 -12.49
CA GLU A 129 28.08 -0.03 -11.55
C GLU A 129 27.41 -1.27 -12.15
N ILE A 130 26.42 -1.10 -13.02
CA ILE A 130 25.80 -2.23 -13.72
C ILE A 130 26.80 -2.87 -14.67
N GLU A 131 27.58 -2.08 -15.40
CA GLU A 131 28.60 -2.55 -16.34
C GLU A 131 29.75 -3.27 -15.63
N GLU A 132 30.28 -2.71 -14.51
CA GLU A 132 31.28 -3.35 -13.69
C GLU A 132 30.81 -4.69 -13.09
N LEU A 133 29.53 -4.76 -12.66
CA LEU A 133 28.97 -5.98 -12.09
C LEU A 133 28.54 -7.01 -13.16
N ARG A 134 28.47 -6.62 -14.43
CA ARG A 134 28.25 -7.52 -15.58
C ARG A 134 29.54 -8.24 -16.00
N ASP A 135 30.69 -7.78 -15.56
CA ASP A 135 31.93 -8.48 -15.82
C ASP A 135 31.84 -9.91 -15.24
N TRP A 136 31.95 -10.89 -16.14
CA TRP A 136 31.71 -12.32 -15.86
C TRP A 136 32.60 -12.85 -14.74
N GLU A 137 33.75 -12.27 -14.52
CA GLU A 137 34.71 -12.69 -13.47
C GLU A 137 34.23 -12.31 -12.06
N SER A 138 33.44 -11.26 -11.89
CA SER A 138 33.00 -10.81 -10.57
C SER A 138 31.86 -11.65 -9.96
N HIS A 139 31.07 -12.34 -10.76
CA HIS A 139 29.97 -13.27 -10.40
C HIS A 139 29.06 -12.77 -9.24
N ARG A 140 28.89 -11.47 -9.09
CA ARG A 140 28.07 -10.90 -8.03
C ARG A 140 26.66 -10.62 -8.53
N PRO A 141 25.65 -11.45 -8.21
CA PRO A 141 24.28 -11.19 -8.64
C PRO A 141 23.75 -9.90 -8.02
N ILE A 142 23.09 -9.10 -8.86
CA ILE A 142 22.38 -7.88 -8.45
C ILE A 142 20.90 -8.21 -8.30
N ILE A 143 20.32 -7.81 -7.18
CA ILE A 143 18.86 -7.80 -6.98
C ILE A 143 18.43 -6.33 -6.98
N SER A 144 17.65 -5.93 -7.99
CA SER A 144 17.08 -4.58 -8.02
C SER A 144 15.63 -4.62 -7.57
N THR A 145 15.29 -3.78 -6.60
CA THR A 145 13.91 -3.47 -6.20
C THR A 145 13.54 -2.03 -6.52
N ILE A 146 14.37 -1.36 -7.32
CA ILE A 146 14.10 -0.05 -7.90
C ILE A 146 12.90 -0.17 -8.84
N PRO A 147 11.94 0.77 -8.84
CA PRO A 147 10.83 0.76 -9.78
C PRO A 147 11.31 0.60 -11.23
N MET A 148 10.70 -0.33 -11.97
CA MET A 148 11.14 -0.67 -13.33
C MET A 148 11.33 0.54 -14.27
N PRO A 149 10.43 1.56 -14.29
CA PRO A 149 10.66 2.74 -15.13
C PRO A 149 11.95 3.50 -14.78
N THR A 150 12.31 3.53 -13.49
CA THR A 150 13.55 4.16 -13.01
C THR A 150 14.77 3.33 -13.41
N LEU A 151 14.70 2.01 -13.23
CA LEU A 151 15.78 1.10 -13.61
C LEU A 151 16.06 1.17 -15.12
N MET A 152 15.02 1.14 -15.95
CA MET A 152 15.16 1.24 -17.41
C MET A 152 15.78 2.58 -17.84
N LYS A 153 15.46 3.68 -17.16
CA LYS A 153 16.14 4.98 -17.38
C LYS A 153 17.62 4.93 -17.05
N ILE A 154 17.99 4.31 -15.92
CA ILE A 154 19.39 4.15 -15.53
C ILE A 154 20.16 3.31 -16.57
N MET A 155 19.52 2.29 -17.12
CA MET A 155 20.08 1.42 -18.15
C MET A 155 20.05 2.00 -19.58
N ASN A 156 19.57 3.23 -19.75
CA ASN A 156 19.39 3.85 -21.06
C ASN A 156 18.59 2.97 -22.04
N TRP A 157 17.52 2.30 -21.54
CA TRP A 157 16.69 1.43 -22.35
C TRP A 157 15.98 2.22 -23.44
N LYS A 158 16.20 1.82 -24.72
CA LYS A 158 15.75 2.61 -25.88
C LYS A 158 14.24 2.59 -26.06
N ASP A 159 13.63 1.42 -25.92
CA ASP A 159 12.20 1.21 -26.17
C ASP A 159 11.44 1.14 -24.83
N MET A 160 11.36 2.29 -24.15
CA MET A 160 10.64 2.39 -22.88
C MET A 160 9.14 2.15 -23.12
N PRO A 161 8.54 1.12 -22.51
CA PRO A 161 7.10 0.92 -22.58
C PRO A 161 6.37 2.04 -21.84
N GLU A 162 5.15 2.29 -22.26
CA GLU A 162 4.25 3.11 -21.44
C GLU A 162 3.92 2.39 -20.15
N TRP A 163 4.01 3.13 -19.04
CA TRP A 163 3.66 2.64 -17.69
C TRP A 163 2.35 3.30 -17.25
N PRO A 164 1.19 2.81 -17.74
CA PRO A 164 -0.08 3.41 -17.37
C PRO A 164 -0.28 3.28 -15.86
N HIS A 165 -0.59 4.38 -15.24
CA HIS A 165 -0.89 4.43 -13.80
C HIS A 165 -2.01 5.41 -13.54
N LYS A 166 -2.71 5.21 -12.41
CA LYS A 166 -3.68 6.16 -11.88
C LYS A 166 -3.21 6.61 -10.51
N GLU A 167 -3.21 7.91 -10.30
CA GLU A 167 -2.95 8.47 -8.99
C GLU A 167 -4.21 8.34 -8.13
N ILE A 168 -4.05 7.81 -6.95
CA ILE A 168 -5.09 7.80 -5.92
C ILE A 168 -4.64 8.64 -4.74
N TRP A 169 -5.61 9.23 -4.07
CA TRP A 169 -5.39 10.05 -2.89
C TRP A 169 -5.89 9.30 -1.66
N ILE A 170 -5.15 9.41 -0.58
CA ILE A 170 -5.43 8.73 0.67
C ILE A 170 -5.50 9.77 1.77
N GLN A 171 -6.61 9.80 2.47
CA GLN A 171 -6.71 10.48 3.76
C GLN A 171 -6.70 9.43 4.86
N LYS A 172 -5.88 9.68 5.87
CA LYS A 172 -5.69 8.80 7.01
C LYS A 172 -5.89 9.60 8.28
N ALA A 173 -6.64 9.02 9.20
CA ALA A 173 -6.81 9.56 10.54
C ALA A 173 -6.67 8.44 11.56
N ARG A 174 -6.38 8.78 12.80
CA ARG A 174 -6.46 7.88 13.94
C ARG A 174 -7.75 8.14 14.72
N ILE A 175 -8.40 7.09 15.17
CA ILE A 175 -9.59 7.18 16.05
C ILE A 175 -9.08 7.23 17.49
N GLU A 176 -9.41 8.29 18.19
CA GLU A 176 -9.18 8.38 19.63
C GLU A 176 -10.31 7.65 20.35
N SER A 177 -10.11 6.36 20.55
CA SER A 177 -11.04 5.49 21.26
C SER A 177 -10.25 4.46 22.06
N PRO A 178 -10.64 4.19 23.31
CA PRO A 178 -10.00 3.13 24.08
C PRO A 178 -10.33 1.77 23.43
N LYS A 179 -9.35 1.14 22.81
CA LYS A 179 -9.42 -0.23 22.24
C LYS A 179 -10.43 -0.42 21.10
N CYS A 180 -10.36 0.40 20.05
CA CYS A 180 -11.08 0.09 18.82
C CYS A 180 -10.45 -1.14 18.16
N ASP A 181 -11.19 -2.24 18.06
CA ASP A 181 -10.77 -3.49 17.39
C ASP A 181 -11.71 -3.82 16.24
N VAL A 182 -12.12 -2.80 15.50
CA VAL A 182 -13.00 -2.90 14.33
C VAL A 182 -12.16 -3.04 13.06
N TYR A 183 -12.53 -4.00 12.21
CA TYR A 183 -11.90 -4.23 10.91
C TYR A 183 -12.98 -4.31 9.86
N GLN A 184 -13.24 -3.20 9.19
CA GLN A 184 -14.31 -3.07 8.21
C GLN A 184 -13.83 -2.28 6.99
N THR A 185 -14.29 -2.67 5.80
CA THR A 185 -14.10 -1.93 4.56
C THR A 185 -15.44 -1.78 3.86
N ILE A 186 -15.80 -0.55 3.52
CA ILE A 186 -16.98 -0.23 2.72
C ILE A 186 -16.53 0.30 1.36
N TYR A 187 -17.11 -0.26 0.31
CA TYR A 187 -16.88 0.14 -1.07
C TYR A 187 -18.02 1.04 -1.54
N TYR A 188 -17.68 2.11 -2.26
CA TYR A 188 -18.61 3.11 -2.79
C TYR A 188 -18.50 3.15 -4.33
N PRO A 189 -19.23 2.29 -5.04
CA PRO A 189 -19.18 2.23 -6.51
C PRO A 189 -19.82 3.43 -7.19
N ASP A 190 -20.70 4.20 -6.50
CA ASP A 190 -21.37 5.37 -7.04
C ASP A 190 -20.37 6.39 -7.61
N PRO A 191 -20.43 6.74 -8.91
CA PRO A 191 -19.51 7.69 -9.54
C PRO A 191 -19.63 9.12 -9.00
N HIS A 192 -20.76 9.48 -8.39
CA HIS A 192 -20.99 10.81 -7.82
C HIS A 192 -20.33 10.99 -6.45
N VAL A 193 -19.97 9.91 -5.77
CA VAL A 193 -19.24 9.94 -4.50
C VAL A 193 -17.74 10.10 -4.78
N PRO A 194 -17.02 11.06 -4.17
CA PRO A 194 -15.63 11.35 -4.51
C PRO A 194 -14.62 10.28 -4.07
N PHE A 195 -14.93 9.53 -3.03
CA PHE A 195 -14.14 8.39 -2.55
C PHE A 195 -14.69 7.08 -3.10
N TYR A 196 -13.83 6.07 -3.20
CA TYR A 196 -14.24 4.76 -3.70
C TYR A 196 -14.19 3.69 -2.62
N ARG A 197 -13.48 3.94 -1.51
CA ARG A 197 -13.34 3.00 -0.40
C ARG A 197 -13.01 3.71 0.89
N ILE A 198 -13.66 3.31 1.97
CA ILE A 198 -13.29 3.70 3.33
C ILE A 198 -13.05 2.42 4.13
N SER A 199 -11.99 2.41 4.93
CA SER A 199 -11.64 1.28 5.79
C SER A 199 -11.36 1.75 7.20
N VAL A 200 -11.93 1.06 8.18
CA VAL A 200 -11.57 1.15 9.59
C VAL A 200 -10.75 -0.08 9.95
N ILE A 201 -9.56 0.12 10.48
CA ILE A 201 -8.59 -0.94 10.77
C ILE A 201 -8.02 -0.70 12.17
N GLY A 202 -8.68 -1.27 13.17
CA GLY A 202 -8.42 -0.95 14.56
C GLY A 202 -8.70 0.53 14.82
N ASP A 203 -7.71 1.28 15.25
CA ASP A 203 -7.79 2.72 15.50
C ASP A 203 -7.48 3.61 14.29
N ILE A 204 -7.33 3.02 13.09
CA ILE A 204 -6.98 3.78 11.89
C ILE A 204 -8.15 3.81 10.91
N VAL A 205 -8.51 5.01 10.44
CA VAL A 205 -9.40 5.24 9.31
C VAL A 205 -8.58 5.56 8.07
N ILE A 206 -8.95 4.95 6.94
CA ILE A 206 -8.36 5.25 5.63
C ILE A 206 -9.50 5.50 4.65
N SER A 207 -9.53 6.70 4.08
CA SER A 207 -10.43 7.08 2.99
C SER A 207 -9.61 7.22 1.70
N GLU A 208 -10.05 6.56 0.63
CA GLU A 208 -9.33 6.48 -0.63
C GLU A 208 -10.14 7.13 -1.76
N PHE A 209 -9.50 8.02 -2.52
CA PHE A 209 -10.12 8.87 -3.53
C PHE A 209 -9.47 8.66 -4.90
N ILE A 210 -10.27 8.80 -5.96
CA ILE A 210 -9.81 8.79 -7.36
C ILE A 210 -9.30 10.15 -7.83
N ARG A 211 -9.57 11.22 -7.09
CA ARG A 211 -9.12 12.59 -7.34
C ARG A 211 -8.66 13.21 -6.04
N LYS A 212 -7.81 14.23 -6.15
CA LYS A 212 -7.37 14.99 -4.97
C LYS A 212 -8.58 15.63 -4.28
N PRO A 213 -8.84 15.32 -3.01
CA PRO A 213 -9.87 16.01 -2.26
C PRO A 213 -9.41 17.42 -1.90
N ASP A 214 -10.34 18.39 -1.95
CA ASP A 214 -10.04 19.81 -1.68
C ASP A 214 -9.71 20.05 -0.20
N ASN A 215 -10.32 19.28 0.69
CA ASN A 215 -10.17 19.42 2.13
C ASN A 215 -9.67 18.12 2.77
N LEU A 216 -8.90 18.26 3.83
CA LEU A 216 -8.55 17.15 4.70
C LEU A 216 -9.81 16.77 5.52
N ILE A 217 -10.35 15.59 5.24
CA ILE A 217 -11.59 15.07 5.84
C ILE A 217 -12.74 16.12 5.78
N GLY A 218 -13.23 16.36 4.57
CA GLY A 218 -14.35 17.29 4.35
C GLY A 218 -15.68 16.80 4.91
N PRO A 219 -16.72 17.67 4.95
CA PRO A 219 -18.03 17.36 5.56
C PRO A 219 -18.64 16.03 5.08
N HIS A 220 -18.55 15.75 3.79
CA HIS A 220 -19.10 14.52 3.21
C HIS A 220 -18.45 13.25 3.82
N ILE A 221 -17.13 13.25 4.00
CA ILE A 221 -16.44 12.12 4.65
C ILE A 221 -16.87 12.00 6.10
N MET A 222 -17.03 13.12 6.79
CA MET A 222 -17.48 13.14 8.19
C MET A 222 -18.87 12.53 8.34
N THR A 223 -19.82 12.91 7.47
CA THR A 223 -21.16 12.32 7.43
C THR A 223 -21.07 10.79 7.27
N VAL A 224 -20.33 10.32 6.27
CA VAL A 224 -20.16 8.89 6.02
C VAL A 224 -19.49 8.15 7.18
N LEU A 225 -18.50 8.76 7.84
CA LEU A 225 -17.87 8.15 9.00
C LEU A 225 -18.84 8.03 10.18
N MET A 226 -19.73 9.01 10.36
CA MET A 226 -20.77 8.95 11.38
C MET A 226 -21.84 7.91 11.05
N ASP A 227 -22.38 7.94 9.84
CA ASP A 227 -23.52 7.13 9.44
C ASP A 227 -23.16 5.67 9.22
N ASP A 228 -22.02 5.40 8.57
CA ASP A 228 -21.63 4.06 8.16
C ASP A 228 -20.72 3.35 9.18
N PHE A 229 -19.98 4.11 9.99
CA PHE A 229 -19.01 3.55 10.95
C PHE A 229 -19.26 3.99 12.41
N GLY A 230 -20.20 4.88 12.67
CA GLY A 230 -20.48 5.40 14.01
C GLY A 230 -19.32 6.23 14.61
N ILE A 231 -18.42 6.76 13.74
CA ILE A 231 -17.26 7.53 14.18
C ILE A 231 -17.60 9.02 14.20
N LYS A 232 -17.53 9.63 15.38
CA LYS A 232 -17.79 11.06 15.53
C LYS A 232 -16.56 11.90 15.16
N PRO A 233 -16.75 13.12 14.60
CA PRO A 233 -15.64 14.01 14.22
C PRO A 233 -14.60 14.23 15.32
N GLN A 234 -15.05 14.40 16.55
CA GLN A 234 -14.21 14.67 17.71
C GLN A 234 -13.26 13.50 18.07
N GLN A 235 -13.54 12.30 17.53
CA GLN A 235 -12.71 11.11 17.76
C GLN A 235 -11.55 11.01 16.76
N LEU A 236 -11.50 11.87 15.72
CA LEU A 236 -10.47 11.82 14.70
C LEU A 236 -9.30 12.72 15.04
N VAL A 237 -8.12 12.12 15.13
CA VAL A 237 -6.85 12.79 15.39
C VAL A 237 -5.80 12.39 14.36
N ASP A 238 -4.66 13.09 14.32
CA ASP A 238 -3.51 12.78 13.45
C ASP A 238 -3.87 12.67 11.95
N MET A 239 -4.74 13.55 11.47
CA MET A 239 -5.20 13.53 10.08
C MET A 239 -4.08 13.86 9.10
N LYS A 240 -3.89 13.01 8.09
CA LYS A 240 -2.87 13.17 7.04
C LYS A 240 -3.42 12.84 5.66
N GLN A 241 -2.89 13.51 4.65
CA GLN A 241 -3.19 13.24 3.24
C GLN A 241 -1.92 12.90 2.49
N SER A 242 -2.00 11.90 1.62
CA SER A 242 -0.92 11.49 0.72
C SER A 242 -1.48 11.03 -0.62
N SER A 243 -0.63 10.91 -1.63
CA SER A 243 -0.99 10.27 -2.89
C SER A 243 -0.15 9.04 -3.15
N GLN A 244 -0.70 8.11 -3.92
CA GLN A 244 -0.02 6.91 -4.38
C GLN A 244 -0.33 6.67 -5.86
N LYS A 245 0.67 6.21 -6.62
CA LYS A 245 0.49 5.80 -8.01
C LYS A 245 0.19 4.31 -8.06
N TYR A 246 -0.95 3.97 -8.68
CA TYR A 246 -1.32 2.59 -8.94
C TYR A 246 -1.07 2.25 -10.40
N GLY A 247 -0.39 1.15 -10.66
CA GLY A 247 -0.34 0.55 -12.00
C GLY A 247 -1.75 0.13 -12.44
N LYS A 248 -2.08 0.42 -13.70
CA LYS A 248 -3.29 -0.08 -14.36
C LYS A 248 -3.11 -1.51 -14.82
#